data_37a9422dcc1b85b9efd26120d42509ea
#
_entry.id   37a9422dcc1b85b9efd26120d42509ea
#
_cell.length_a   1.000
_cell.length_b   1.000
_cell.length_c   1.000
_cell.angle_alpha   90.00
_cell.angle_beta   90.00
_cell.angle_gamma   90.00
#
_symmetry.space_group_name_H-M   'P 1'
#
loop_
_entity.id
_entity.type
_entity.pdbx_description
1 polymer ?
#
loop_
_entity_poly.entity_id
_entity_poly.type
_entity_poly.pdbx_seq_one_letter_code
_entity_poly.pdbx_strand_id
1 'polypeptide(L)'
;IRQAHAPLPRVGIVGEILLKYHPDANNQVIRHIMEEGGEPVLTDLMDFFLYCLLDPVYLWRHMGGKAFPAFSNWLLIKRIESLRDAMRRALEGSRFLPVSRIADLARSVRGIVSTGNQAGEGWLLTAEMLELIDHGVGNVLCLQPFGCLPNHITGKGVLKELKRIRP
;
A
#
# COMPACT_ATOMS: atom_id res chain seq x y z
N ILE A 1 12.69 24.60 -25.70
CA ILE A 1 11.33 25.03 -25.28
C ILE A 1 10.62 23.75 -24.87
N ARG A 2 10.57 23.42 -23.55
CA ARG A 2 9.73 22.33 -23.02
C ARG A 2 8.29 22.81 -23.17
N GLN A 3 7.54 22.21 -24.08
CA GLN A 3 6.09 22.32 -24.04
C GLN A 3 5.63 21.72 -22.70
N ALA A 4 4.96 22.53 -21.89
CA ALA A 4 4.31 22.04 -20.69
C ALA A 4 3.13 21.17 -21.14
N HIS A 5 3.37 19.87 -21.28
CA HIS A 5 2.28 18.92 -21.46
C HIS A 5 1.42 18.92 -20.18
N ALA A 6 0.10 18.86 -20.34
CA ALA A 6 -0.80 18.64 -19.22
C ALA A 6 -0.35 17.39 -18.43
N PRO A 7 -0.45 17.42 -17.09
CA PRO A 7 -0.09 16.25 -16.30
C PRO A 7 -0.91 15.04 -16.74
N LEU A 8 -0.25 13.90 -16.95
CA LEU A 8 -0.91 12.67 -17.33
C LEU A 8 -1.83 12.17 -16.19
N PRO A 9 -2.95 11.53 -16.52
CA PRO A 9 -3.79 10.90 -15.51
C PRO A 9 -3.01 9.82 -14.76
N ARG A 10 -2.99 9.91 -13.43
CA ARG A 10 -2.31 8.92 -12.59
C ARG A 10 -3.18 7.72 -12.36
N VAL A 11 -2.57 6.52 -12.44
CA VAL A 11 -3.20 5.23 -12.18
C VAL A 11 -2.40 4.51 -11.11
N GLY A 12 -2.96 4.43 -9.90
CA GLY A 12 -2.38 3.68 -8.79
C GLY A 12 -2.52 2.18 -9.00
N ILE A 13 -1.48 1.42 -8.69
CA ILE A 13 -1.46 -0.04 -8.79
C ILE A 13 -1.27 -0.62 -7.40
N VAL A 14 -2.27 -1.37 -6.94
CA VAL A 14 -2.28 -2.12 -5.68
C VAL A 14 -2.67 -3.57 -5.95
N GLY A 15 -2.59 -4.43 -4.97
CA GLY A 15 -3.03 -5.81 -5.11
C GLY A 15 -2.02 -6.82 -4.56
N GLU A 16 -2.15 -8.05 -5.02
CA GLU A 16 -1.29 -9.15 -4.62
C GLU A 16 0.16 -8.87 -5.01
N ILE A 17 1.09 -9.17 -4.09
CA ILE A 17 2.48 -8.74 -4.16
C ILE A 17 3.19 -9.17 -5.45
N LEU A 18 3.02 -10.43 -5.88
CA LEU A 18 3.62 -10.93 -7.12
C LEU A 18 3.03 -10.22 -8.34
N LEU A 19 1.69 -10.14 -8.42
CA LEU A 19 1.01 -9.47 -9.53
C LEU A 19 1.34 -7.98 -9.59
N LYS A 20 1.52 -7.33 -8.45
CA LYS A 20 1.83 -5.90 -8.41
C LYS A 20 3.22 -5.59 -8.99
N TYR A 21 4.22 -6.43 -8.73
CA TYR A 21 5.61 -6.12 -9.08
C TYR A 21 6.22 -6.95 -10.21
N HIS A 22 5.59 -8.07 -10.61
CA HIS A 22 6.15 -8.95 -11.64
C HIS A 22 5.47 -8.73 -13.00
N PRO A 23 6.18 -8.15 -13.98
CA PRO A 23 5.59 -7.78 -15.27
C PRO A 23 4.93 -8.93 -16.03
N ASP A 24 5.54 -10.11 -16.00
CA ASP A 24 4.99 -11.28 -16.72
C ASP A 24 3.76 -11.87 -16.00
N ALA A 25 3.66 -11.70 -14.67
CA ALA A 25 2.51 -12.16 -13.92
C ALA A 25 1.29 -11.24 -14.09
N ASN A 26 1.50 -9.96 -14.44
CA ASN A 26 0.45 -8.96 -14.58
C ASN A 26 0.19 -8.51 -16.03
N ASN A 27 0.65 -9.28 -17.02
CA ASN A 27 0.50 -8.96 -18.43
C ASN A 27 1.04 -7.57 -18.79
N GLN A 28 2.18 -7.16 -18.24
CA GLN A 28 2.84 -5.88 -18.55
C GLN A 28 1.95 -4.65 -18.24
N VAL A 29 1.15 -4.71 -17.20
CA VAL A 29 0.13 -3.67 -16.87
C VAL A 29 0.71 -2.25 -16.84
N ILE A 30 1.90 -2.06 -16.30
CA ILE A 30 2.59 -0.76 -16.26
C ILE A 30 2.80 -0.22 -17.66
N ARG A 31 3.28 -1.07 -18.58
CA ARG A 31 3.49 -0.71 -19.97
C ARG A 31 2.18 -0.34 -20.65
N HIS A 32 1.11 -1.10 -20.45
CA HIS A 32 -0.21 -0.79 -21.01
C HIS A 32 -0.73 0.56 -20.51
N ILE A 33 -0.61 0.86 -19.21
CA ILE A 33 -1.01 2.17 -18.67
C ILE A 33 -0.23 3.30 -19.36
N MET A 34 1.08 3.12 -19.57
CA MET A 34 1.90 4.14 -20.24
C MET A 34 1.55 4.29 -21.73
N GLU A 35 1.28 3.18 -22.42
CA GLU A 35 0.87 3.18 -23.84
C GLU A 35 -0.48 3.89 -24.03
N GLU A 36 -1.41 3.78 -23.06
CA GLU A 36 -2.70 4.47 -23.04
C GLU A 36 -2.59 5.95 -22.55
N GLY A 37 -1.38 6.44 -22.28
CA GLY A 37 -1.14 7.81 -21.86
C GLY A 37 -1.38 8.10 -20.38
N GLY A 38 -1.35 7.08 -19.53
CA GLY A 38 -1.41 7.21 -18.07
C GLY A 38 -0.02 7.23 -17.41
N GLU A 39 0.06 7.78 -16.20
CA GLU A 39 1.24 7.71 -15.31
C GLU A 39 0.98 6.60 -14.27
N PRO A 40 1.67 5.43 -14.33
CA PRO A 40 1.51 4.38 -13.33
C PRO A 40 2.17 4.79 -12.02
N VAL A 41 1.47 4.56 -10.91
CA VAL A 41 1.95 4.84 -9.55
C VAL A 41 1.88 3.55 -8.73
N LEU A 42 3.04 3.03 -8.34
CA LEU A 42 3.15 1.87 -7.46
C LEU A 42 3.36 2.33 -6.02
N THR A 43 2.79 1.57 -5.08
CA THR A 43 3.08 1.72 -3.65
C THR A 43 4.45 1.12 -3.29
N ASP A 44 4.99 1.49 -2.13
CA ASP A 44 6.33 1.06 -1.72
C ASP A 44 6.33 -0.42 -1.29
N LEU A 45 7.23 -1.21 -1.86
CA LEU A 45 7.42 -2.62 -1.48
C LEU A 45 7.83 -2.77 -0.01
N MET A 46 8.54 -1.80 0.56
CA MET A 46 8.94 -1.83 1.97
C MET A 46 7.74 -1.81 2.92
N ASP A 47 6.61 -1.24 2.51
CA ASP A 47 5.38 -1.24 3.32
C ASP A 47 4.87 -2.66 3.57
N PHE A 48 5.00 -3.55 2.58
CA PHE A 48 4.66 -4.96 2.77
C PHE A 48 5.57 -5.65 3.80
N PHE A 49 6.88 -5.40 3.75
CA PHE A 49 7.79 -5.97 4.76
C PHE A 49 7.51 -5.41 6.15
N LEU A 50 7.26 -4.11 6.28
CA LEU A 50 6.89 -3.49 7.55
C LEU A 50 5.55 -4.02 8.09
N TYR A 51 4.60 -4.27 7.19
CA TYR A 51 3.32 -4.90 7.52
C TYR A 51 3.55 -6.31 8.10
N CYS A 52 4.38 -7.14 7.46
CA CYS A 52 4.72 -8.47 7.99
C CYS A 52 5.40 -8.40 9.36
N LEU A 53 6.25 -7.40 9.61
CA LEU A 53 6.88 -7.19 10.92
C LEU A 53 5.88 -6.75 12.00
N LEU A 54 4.73 -6.20 11.63
CA LEU A 54 3.69 -5.83 12.60
C LEU A 54 2.89 -7.02 13.11
N ASP A 55 2.84 -8.14 12.39
CA ASP A 55 2.04 -9.31 12.77
C ASP A 55 2.39 -9.85 14.16
N PRO A 56 3.64 -10.15 14.54
CA PRO A 56 3.97 -10.57 15.90
C PRO A 56 3.63 -9.52 16.98
N VAL A 57 3.69 -8.23 16.63
CA VAL A 57 3.30 -7.15 17.55
C VAL A 57 1.80 -7.18 17.81
N TYR A 58 1.01 -7.39 16.75
CA TYR A 58 -0.45 -7.54 16.85
C TYR A 58 -0.83 -8.79 17.65
N LEU A 59 -0.23 -9.93 17.34
CA LEU A 59 -0.47 -11.21 18.03
C LEU A 59 -0.17 -11.09 19.53
N TRP A 60 0.94 -10.47 19.90
CA TRP A 60 1.29 -10.25 21.30
C TRP A 60 0.26 -9.39 22.03
N ARG A 61 -0.21 -8.31 21.40
CA ARG A 61 -1.13 -7.36 22.01
C ARG A 61 -2.55 -7.89 22.18
N HIS A 62 -3.01 -8.71 21.23
CA HIS A 62 -4.44 -9.03 21.11
C HIS A 62 -4.74 -10.53 21.23
N MET A 63 -3.77 -11.40 21.05
CA MET A 63 -3.98 -12.84 20.95
C MET A 63 -3.04 -13.68 21.84
N GLY A 64 -2.36 -13.06 22.80
CA GLY A 64 -1.46 -13.79 23.72
C GLY A 64 -0.18 -14.30 23.07
N GLY A 65 0.27 -13.69 21.98
CA GLY A 65 1.53 -14.05 21.32
C GLY A 65 2.77 -13.79 22.18
N LYS A 66 3.92 -14.24 21.71
CA LYS A 66 5.20 -14.14 22.44
C LYS A 66 5.73 -12.70 22.45
N ALA A 67 6.18 -12.20 23.61
CA ALA A 67 6.69 -10.86 23.79
C ALA A 67 8.02 -10.60 23.07
N PHE A 68 8.94 -11.59 23.05
CA PHE A 68 10.27 -11.41 22.44
C PHE A 68 10.20 -11.14 20.92
N PRO A 69 9.50 -11.94 20.09
CA PRO A 69 9.31 -11.60 18.68
C PRO A 69 8.62 -10.24 18.47
N ALA A 70 7.64 -9.90 19.28
CA ALA A 70 6.97 -8.62 19.21
C ALA A 70 7.92 -7.46 19.45
N PHE A 71 8.76 -7.53 20.48
CA PHE A 71 9.75 -6.52 20.81
C PHE A 71 10.84 -6.38 19.74
N SER A 72 11.41 -7.51 19.28
CA SER A 72 12.46 -7.49 18.23
C SER A 72 11.94 -6.91 16.93
N ASN A 73 10.74 -7.27 16.50
CA ASN A 73 10.13 -6.73 15.30
C ASN A 73 9.77 -5.23 15.46
N TRP A 74 9.26 -4.83 16.61
CA TRP A 74 9.02 -3.42 16.89
C TRP A 74 10.31 -2.58 16.80
N LEU A 75 11.44 -3.08 17.32
CA LEU A 75 12.74 -2.40 17.22
C LEU A 75 13.21 -2.31 15.77
N LEU A 76 13.05 -3.39 15.01
CA LEU A 76 13.38 -3.42 13.57
C LEU A 76 12.54 -2.43 12.78
N ILE A 77 11.22 -2.38 13.01
CA ILE A 77 10.33 -1.38 12.41
C ILE A 77 10.84 0.03 12.71
N LYS A 78 11.17 0.34 13.97
CA LYS A 78 11.71 1.65 14.36
C LYS A 78 12.99 1.99 13.61
N ARG A 79 13.88 1.02 13.42
CA ARG A 79 15.13 1.21 12.69
C ARG A 79 14.89 1.50 11.21
N ILE A 80 14.05 0.70 10.56
CA ILE A 80 13.70 0.89 9.14
C ILE A 80 12.99 2.24 8.94
N GLU A 81 12.02 2.58 9.77
CA GLU A 81 11.31 3.87 9.68
C GLU A 81 12.23 5.07 9.88
N SER A 82 13.24 4.96 10.75
CA SER A 82 14.27 6.00 10.91
C SER A 82 15.08 6.24 9.62
N LEU A 83 15.38 5.18 8.86
CA LEU A 83 16.02 5.30 7.55
C LEU A 83 15.06 5.90 6.52
N ARG A 84 13.80 5.48 6.53
CA ARG A 84 12.75 6.03 5.64
C ARG A 84 12.47 7.51 5.92
N ASP A 85 12.68 8.00 7.15
CA ASP A 85 12.56 9.43 7.44
C ASP A 85 13.56 10.28 6.66
N ALA A 86 14.76 9.74 6.39
CA ALA A 86 15.72 10.42 5.51
C ALA A 86 15.23 10.45 4.05
N MET A 87 14.62 9.36 3.57
CA MET A 87 14.01 9.31 2.24
C MET A 87 12.84 10.30 2.11
N ARG A 88 11.95 10.37 3.11
CA ARG A 88 10.84 11.34 3.14
C ARG A 88 11.34 12.76 3.00
N ARG A 89 12.34 13.15 3.81
CA ARG A 89 12.96 14.49 3.72
C ARG A 89 13.57 14.77 2.35
N ALA A 90 14.20 13.76 1.74
CA ALA A 90 14.80 13.92 0.41
C ALA A 90 13.75 14.07 -0.71
N LEU A 91 12.54 13.55 -0.51
CA LEU A 91 11.43 13.65 -1.45
C LEU A 91 10.57 14.90 -1.25
N GLU A 92 10.75 15.64 -0.14
CA GLU A 92 10.02 16.88 0.11
C GLU A 92 10.24 17.89 -1.01
N GLY A 93 9.13 18.42 -1.55
CA GLY A 93 9.15 19.36 -2.69
C GLY A 93 9.46 18.72 -4.05
N SER A 94 9.62 17.42 -4.14
CA SER A 94 9.76 16.69 -5.40
C SER A 94 8.39 16.37 -6.03
N ARG A 95 8.40 15.88 -7.28
CA ARG A 95 7.19 15.39 -7.95
C ARG A 95 6.74 14.00 -7.47
N PHE A 96 7.57 13.30 -6.74
CA PHE A 96 7.30 11.94 -6.27
C PHE A 96 6.45 11.97 -5.00
N LEU A 97 5.58 10.96 -4.85
CA LEU A 97 4.79 10.80 -3.64
C LEU A 97 5.70 10.40 -2.48
N PRO A 98 5.58 11.05 -1.32
CA PRO A 98 6.32 10.63 -0.13
C PRO A 98 5.80 9.29 0.37
N VAL A 99 6.70 8.43 0.83
CA VAL A 99 6.32 7.15 1.45
C VAL A 99 5.71 7.40 2.84
N SER A 100 4.54 6.83 3.12
CA SER A 100 3.87 6.95 4.42
C SER A 100 4.58 6.11 5.50
N ARG A 101 4.33 6.42 6.77
CA ARG A 101 4.75 5.53 7.86
C ARG A 101 3.77 4.38 7.97
N ILE A 102 4.28 3.17 8.25
CA ILE A 102 3.42 2.00 8.44
C ILE A 102 2.37 2.20 9.54
N ALA A 103 2.67 2.99 10.57
CA ALA A 103 1.73 3.33 11.62
C ALA A 103 0.59 4.25 11.14
N ASP A 104 0.84 5.08 10.12
CA ASP A 104 -0.17 5.95 9.52
C ASP A 104 -1.08 5.14 8.61
N LEU A 105 -0.51 4.24 7.82
CA LEU A 105 -1.25 3.25 7.02
C LEU A 105 -2.16 2.39 7.91
N ALA A 106 -1.67 1.89 9.05
CA ALA A 106 -2.48 1.12 10.00
C ALA A 106 -3.59 1.96 10.65
N ARG A 107 -3.41 3.29 10.77
CA ARG A 107 -4.45 4.19 11.27
C ARG A 107 -5.51 4.52 10.23
N SER A 108 -5.13 4.65 8.96
CA SER A 108 -6.06 5.02 7.88
C SER A 108 -7.18 4.02 7.68
N VAL A 109 -6.93 2.73 7.92
CA VAL A 109 -7.93 1.66 7.75
C VAL A 109 -8.92 1.51 8.90
N ARG A 110 -8.76 2.28 9.99
CA ARG A 110 -9.65 2.17 11.15
C ARG A 110 -11.09 2.49 10.78
N GLY A 111 -11.99 1.62 11.20
CA GLY A 111 -13.42 1.74 10.87
C GLY A 111 -13.81 1.13 9.51
N ILE A 112 -12.82 0.71 8.70
CA ILE A 112 -13.07 0.03 7.40
C ILE A 112 -12.73 -1.45 7.54
N VAL A 113 -11.48 -1.76 7.88
CA VAL A 113 -11.02 -3.12 8.15
C VAL A 113 -10.22 -3.18 9.44
N SER A 114 -10.23 -4.34 10.11
CA SER A 114 -9.39 -4.58 11.27
C SER A 114 -7.95 -4.83 10.85
N THR A 115 -6.98 -4.27 11.60
CA THR A 115 -5.56 -4.61 11.45
C THR A 115 -5.24 -6.06 11.84
N GLY A 116 -6.22 -6.82 12.33
CA GLY A 116 -6.15 -8.27 12.52
C GLY A 116 -6.30 -9.08 11.23
N ASN A 117 -6.67 -8.46 10.11
CA ASN A 117 -6.64 -9.11 8.79
C ASN A 117 -5.19 -9.18 8.30
N GLN A 118 -4.43 -10.17 8.79
CA GLN A 118 -3.00 -10.32 8.54
C GLN A 118 -2.67 -11.35 7.45
N ALA A 119 -3.67 -12.02 6.86
CA ALA A 119 -3.43 -12.99 5.81
C ALA A 119 -3.18 -12.32 4.45
N GLY A 120 -2.15 -12.76 3.73
CA GLY A 120 -1.73 -12.13 2.47
C GLY A 120 -1.38 -10.67 2.67
N GLU A 121 -1.85 -9.79 1.80
CA GLU A 121 -1.69 -8.33 1.92
C GLU A 121 -2.59 -7.73 3.02
N GLY A 122 -3.62 -8.46 3.42
CA GLY A 122 -4.51 -8.13 4.52
C GLY A 122 -4.97 -6.67 4.52
N TRP A 123 -4.92 -6.02 5.70
CA TRP A 123 -5.35 -4.62 5.85
C TRP A 123 -4.47 -3.63 5.06
N LEU A 124 -3.22 -4.01 4.73
CA LEU A 124 -2.31 -3.15 3.98
C LEU A 124 -2.88 -2.78 2.61
N LEU A 125 -3.51 -3.74 1.92
CA LEU A 125 -4.12 -3.51 0.61
C LEU A 125 -5.16 -2.37 0.64
N THR A 126 -6.01 -2.35 1.69
CA THR A 126 -6.96 -1.26 1.90
C THR A 126 -6.25 0.06 2.20
N ALA A 127 -5.19 0.02 2.99
CA ALA A 127 -4.40 1.20 3.35
C ALA A 127 -3.70 1.82 2.12
N GLU A 128 -3.13 1.01 1.25
CA GLU A 128 -2.49 1.45 0.00
C GLU A 128 -3.50 2.16 -0.94
N MET A 129 -4.72 1.64 -1.05
CA MET A 129 -5.77 2.30 -1.82
C MET A 129 -6.12 3.69 -1.25
N LEU A 130 -6.27 3.78 0.08
CA LEU A 130 -6.54 5.05 0.75
C LEU A 130 -5.39 6.04 0.57
N GLU A 131 -4.16 5.59 0.74
CA GLU A 131 -2.96 6.42 0.58
C GLU A 131 -2.90 7.04 -0.83
N LEU A 132 -3.10 6.22 -1.87
CA LEU A 132 -3.12 6.69 -3.25
C LEU A 132 -4.20 7.74 -3.47
N ILE A 133 -5.42 7.48 -3.02
CA ILE A 133 -6.55 8.41 -3.16
C ILE A 133 -6.27 9.71 -2.41
N ASP A 134 -5.77 9.64 -1.17
CA ASP A 134 -5.45 10.83 -0.35
C ASP A 134 -4.31 11.66 -0.95
N HIS A 135 -3.43 11.05 -1.78
CA HIS A 135 -2.41 11.73 -2.57
C HIS A 135 -2.88 12.17 -3.97
N GLY A 136 -4.19 12.15 -4.23
CA GLY A 136 -4.77 12.61 -5.49
C GLY A 136 -4.66 11.63 -6.66
N VAL A 137 -4.38 10.36 -6.39
CA VAL A 137 -4.42 9.28 -7.40
C VAL A 137 -5.81 8.63 -7.36
N GLY A 138 -6.78 9.25 -8.06
CA GLY A 138 -8.18 8.83 -8.02
C GLY A 138 -8.51 7.56 -8.82
N ASN A 139 -7.63 7.16 -9.74
CA ASN A 139 -7.79 5.91 -10.50
C ASN A 139 -6.90 4.85 -9.87
N VAL A 140 -7.50 3.79 -9.31
CA VAL A 140 -6.76 2.71 -8.65
C VAL A 140 -7.13 1.37 -9.28
N LEU A 141 -6.11 0.67 -9.75
CA LEU A 141 -6.19 -0.68 -10.29
C LEU A 141 -5.74 -1.67 -9.21
N CYS A 142 -6.66 -2.54 -8.78
CA CYS A 142 -6.37 -3.60 -7.82
C CYS A 142 -6.15 -4.93 -8.56
N LEU A 143 -4.91 -5.40 -8.59
CA LEU A 143 -4.51 -6.65 -9.22
C LEU A 143 -4.66 -7.81 -8.24
N GLN A 144 -5.43 -8.82 -8.62
CA GLN A 144 -5.62 -9.99 -7.77
C GLN A 144 -5.65 -11.28 -8.58
N PRO A 145 -5.06 -12.38 -8.08
CA PRO A 145 -5.18 -13.67 -8.71
C PRO A 145 -6.59 -14.24 -8.48
N PHE A 146 -6.99 -15.16 -9.36
CA PHE A 146 -8.25 -15.87 -9.21
C PHE A 146 -8.29 -16.62 -7.87
N GLY A 147 -9.36 -16.42 -7.09
CA GLY A 147 -9.59 -17.11 -5.83
C GLY A 147 -8.73 -16.64 -4.65
N CYS A 148 -8.02 -15.52 -4.75
CA CYS A 148 -7.28 -14.95 -3.64
C CYS A 148 -8.23 -14.36 -2.59
N LEU A 149 -8.48 -15.10 -1.51
CA LEU A 149 -9.44 -14.70 -0.47
C LEU A 149 -9.09 -13.37 0.22
N PRO A 150 -7.83 -13.11 0.67
CA PRO A 150 -7.49 -11.82 1.27
C PRO A 150 -7.81 -10.64 0.34
N ASN A 151 -7.46 -10.73 -0.93
CA ASN A 151 -7.74 -9.67 -1.89
C ASN A 151 -9.24 -9.49 -2.18
N HIS A 152 -10.04 -10.55 -2.13
CA HIS A 152 -11.49 -10.43 -2.23
C HIS A 152 -12.09 -9.67 -1.04
N ILE A 153 -11.56 -9.86 0.16
CA ILE A 153 -12.06 -9.22 1.39
C ILE A 153 -11.56 -7.77 1.48
N THR A 154 -10.24 -7.58 1.53
CA THR A 154 -9.61 -6.29 1.83
C THR A 154 -9.32 -5.42 0.60
N GLY A 155 -9.42 -5.99 -0.58
CA GLY A 155 -9.38 -5.29 -1.86
C GLY A 155 -10.77 -4.98 -2.38
N LYS A 156 -11.43 -5.99 -2.97
CA LYS A 156 -12.74 -5.82 -3.61
C LYS A 156 -13.86 -5.53 -2.62
N GLY A 157 -13.87 -6.20 -1.47
CA GLY A 157 -14.95 -6.09 -0.48
C GLY A 157 -15.12 -4.71 0.12
N VAL A 158 -14.04 -3.91 0.17
CA VAL A 158 -14.05 -2.56 0.76
C VAL A 158 -14.39 -1.45 -0.25
N LEU A 159 -14.47 -1.74 -1.55
CA LEU A 159 -14.60 -0.70 -2.60
C LEU A 159 -15.82 0.20 -2.40
N LYS A 160 -16.96 -0.37 -1.96
CA LYS A 160 -18.17 0.41 -1.71
C LYS A 160 -17.95 1.42 -0.58
N GLU A 161 -17.28 1.00 0.47
CA GLU A 161 -16.98 1.86 1.62
C GLU A 161 -15.94 2.92 1.25
N LEU A 162 -14.88 2.55 0.51
CA LEU A 162 -13.89 3.51 0.03
C LEU A 162 -14.55 4.62 -0.82
N LYS A 163 -15.42 4.27 -1.76
CA LYS A 163 -16.17 5.25 -2.57
C LYS A 163 -17.13 6.11 -1.75
N ARG A 164 -17.60 5.62 -0.59
CA ARG A 164 -18.45 6.40 0.31
C ARG A 164 -17.67 7.45 1.09
N ILE A 165 -16.47 7.12 1.52
CA ILE A 165 -15.64 8.00 2.36
C ILE A 165 -14.68 8.89 1.55
N ARG A 166 -14.39 8.50 0.32
CA ARG A 166 -13.57 9.22 -0.66
C ARG A 166 -14.29 9.19 -2.02
N PRO A 167 -15.31 10.04 -2.21
CA PRO A 167 -16.13 10.10 -3.44
C PRO A 167 -15.35 10.57 -4.67
#